data_2ace34ae2f01aaac2601ed033bc1e3ea
#
_entry.id   2ace34ae2f01aaac2601ed033bc1e3ea
#
_cell.length_a   1.000
_cell.length_b   1.000
_cell.length_c   1.000
_cell.angle_alpha   90.00
_cell.angle_beta   90.00
_cell.angle_gamma   90.00
#
_symmetry.space_group_name_H-M   'P 1'
#
loop_
_entity.id
_entity.type
_entity.pdbx_description
1 polymer ?
#
loop_
_entity_poly.entity_id
_entity_poly.type
_entity_poly.pdbx_seq_one_letter_code
_entity_poly.pdbx_strand_id
1 'polypeptide(L)'
;IALGYGVMLAWDVVLLYRYFPQSERSPWLFLQWLDQFIPLALTGLFTNLGLFAHLVIIWAGPIGVQVKGLFYGAPYHDVPALIAFLTILVTSVNFVVSVEVNFYPRYRDYYSLFNDGGVVGDIVVAEEEMLSTLNRELRFCALKQLFVTAAVISLETTVLSALPLGFNNLMHGYFRALCVGYGLYAVGNTVL
;
A
#
# COMPACT_ATOMS: atom_id res chain seq x y z
N ILE A 1 17.71 17.23 5.00
CA ILE A 1 16.60 16.43 4.45
C ILE A 1 16.22 16.94 3.04
N ALA A 2 15.88 18.24 2.85
CA ALA A 2 15.50 18.80 1.55
C ALA A 2 16.60 18.62 0.47
N LEU A 3 17.87 18.77 0.83
CA LEU A 3 19.00 18.56 -0.07
C LEU A 3 19.09 17.10 -0.55
N GLY A 4 18.84 16.13 0.34
CA GLY A 4 18.84 14.71 -0.02
C GLY A 4 17.74 14.38 -1.04
N TYR A 5 16.51 14.85 -0.81
CA TYR A 5 15.42 14.68 -1.77
C TYR A 5 15.69 15.39 -3.10
N GLY A 6 16.32 16.57 -3.06
CA GLY A 6 16.72 17.29 -4.27
C GLY A 6 17.73 16.52 -5.11
N VAL A 7 18.71 15.86 -4.49
CA VAL A 7 19.69 15.01 -5.18
C VAL A 7 19.01 13.77 -5.77
N MET A 8 18.11 13.12 -5.02
CA MET A 8 17.34 11.97 -5.55
C MET A 8 16.51 12.37 -6.76
N LEU A 9 15.75 13.46 -6.67
CA LEU A 9 14.95 13.96 -7.78
C LEU A 9 15.81 14.26 -9.01
N ALA A 10 16.95 14.95 -8.83
CA ALA A 10 17.86 15.25 -9.93
C ALA A 10 18.40 13.97 -10.57
N TRP A 11 18.74 12.97 -9.76
CA TRP A 11 19.21 11.68 -10.26
C TRP A 11 18.11 10.93 -11.03
N ASP A 12 16.88 10.90 -10.53
CA ASP A 12 15.74 10.27 -11.21
C ASP A 12 15.45 10.94 -12.56
N VAL A 13 15.53 12.28 -12.62
CA VAL A 13 15.38 13.03 -13.87
C VAL A 13 16.47 12.65 -14.86
N VAL A 14 17.74 12.55 -14.43
CA VAL A 14 18.86 12.12 -15.31
C VAL A 14 18.62 10.70 -15.82
N LEU A 15 18.16 9.78 -14.97
CA LEU A 15 17.85 8.41 -15.38
C LEU A 15 16.71 8.38 -16.41
N LEU A 16 15.65 9.16 -16.20
CA LEU A 16 14.53 9.28 -17.14
C LEU A 16 15.01 9.75 -18.50
N TYR A 17 15.83 10.82 -18.57
CA TYR A 17 16.40 11.31 -19.83
C TYR A 17 17.32 10.30 -20.50
N ARG A 18 18.06 9.51 -19.74
CA ARG A 18 19.02 8.54 -20.28
C ARG A 18 18.34 7.27 -20.81
N TYR A 19 17.30 6.78 -20.13
CA TYR A 19 16.68 5.50 -20.48
C TYR A 19 15.43 5.64 -21.35
N PHE A 20 14.78 6.82 -21.31
CA PHE A 20 13.60 7.07 -22.15
C PHE A 20 13.94 8.15 -23.17
N PRO A 21 14.19 7.76 -24.44
CA PRO A 21 14.49 8.71 -25.50
C PRO A 21 13.31 9.69 -25.67
N GLN A 22 13.63 10.94 -25.92
CA GLN A 22 12.62 11.97 -26.13
C GLN A 22 11.76 11.62 -27.32
N SER A 23 10.45 11.61 -27.11
CA SER A 23 9.46 11.44 -28.18
C SER A 23 9.22 12.81 -28.85
N GLU A 24 9.13 12.82 -30.17
CA GLU A 24 8.67 14.00 -30.93
C GLU A 24 7.20 14.34 -30.67
N ARG A 25 6.45 13.42 -30.00
CA ARG A 25 5.05 13.61 -29.67
C ARG A 25 4.89 14.43 -28.38
N SER A 26 3.76 15.15 -28.30
CA SER A 26 3.44 15.93 -27.10
C SER A 26 3.48 15.07 -25.83
N PRO A 27 4.18 15.53 -24.75
CA PRO A 27 4.22 14.79 -23.50
C PRO A 27 2.84 14.65 -22.81
N TRP A 28 1.86 15.41 -23.25
CA TRP A 28 0.50 15.41 -22.70
C TRP A 28 -0.45 14.41 -23.37
N LEU A 29 0.01 13.62 -24.34
CA LEU A 29 -0.84 12.62 -25.01
C LEU A 29 -1.43 11.58 -24.05
N PHE A 30 -0.78 11.32 -22.91
CA PHE A 30 -1.32 10.40 -21.89
C PHE A 30 -2.65 10.91 -21.29
N LEU A 31 -2.93 12.22 -21.34
CA LEU A 31 -4.19 12.78 -20.84
C LEU A 31 -5.41 12.30 -21.67
N GLN A 32 -5.19 11.91 -22.91
CA GLN A 32 -6.25 11.33 -23.76
C GLN A 32 -6.76 9.97 -23.25
N TRP A 33 -5.95 9.30 -22.43
CA TRP A 33 -6.32 8.02 -21.81
C TRP A 33 -7.09 8.19 -20.51
N LEU A 34 -7.15 9.42 -19.99
CA LEU A 34 -7.81 9.70 -18.72
C LEU A 34 -9.29 9.27 -18.76
N ASP A 35 -9.96 9.51 -19.89
CA ASP A 35 -11.38 9.18 -20.07
C ASP A 35 -11.66 7.67 -19.90
N GLN A 36 -10.73 6.83 -20.33
CA GLN A 36 -10.86 5.38 -20.23
C GLN A 36 -10.51 4.84 -18.84
N PHE A 37 -9.64 5.54 -18.12
CA PHE A 37 -9.07 5.07 -16.84
C PHE A 37 -9.50 5.91 -15.63
N ILE A 38 -10.55 6.74 -15.77
CA ILE A 38 -11.10 7.52 -14.65
C ILE A 38 -11.38 6.65 -13.41
N PRO A 39 -12.05 5.47 -13.52
CA PRO A 39 -12.28 4.65 -12.33
C PRO A 39 -11.00 4.22 -11.63
N LEU A 40 -9.96 3.85 -12.39
CA LEU A 40 -8.66 3.46 -11.85
C LEU A 40 -7.95 4.63 -11.18
N ALA A 41 -7.98 5.81 -11.80
CA ALA A 41 -7.40 7.03 -11.24
C ALA A 41 -8.11 7.44 -9.94
N LEU A 42 -9.45 7.36 -9.91
CA LEU A 42 -10.24 7.63 -8.70
C LEU A 42 -9.96 6.60 -7.61
N THR A 43 -9.83 5.33 -7.95
CA THR A 43 -9.44 4.28 -7.00
C THR A 43 -8.10 4.62 -6.34
N GLY A 44 -7.07 4.95 -7.12
CA GLY A 44 -5.77 5.36 -6.59
C GLY A 44 -5.85 6.63 -5.73
N LEU A 45 -6.65 7.63 -6.15
CA LEU A 45 -6.87 8.84 -5.38
C LEU A 45 -7.53 8.54 -4.03
N PHE A 46 -8.64 7.81 -4.01
CA PHE A 46 -9.37 7.50 -2.79
C PHE A 46 -8.59 6.57 -1.85
N THR A 47 -7.80 5.66 -2.39
CA THR A 47 -6.90 4.82 -1.60
C THR A 47 -5.88 5.67 -0.85
N ASN A 48 -5.22 6.61 -1.54
CA ASN A 48 -4.27 7.51 -0.91
C ASN A 48 -4.95 8.49 0.07
N LEU A 49 -6.12 9.04 -0.28
CA LEU A 49 -6.89 9.85 0.65
C LEU A 49 -7.26 9.09 1.91
N GLY A 50 -7.72 7.84 1.80
CA GLY A 50 -8.03 6.99 2.95
C GLY A 50 -6.82 6.78 3.86
N LEU A 51 -5.62 6.64 3.27
CA LEU A 51 -4.39 6.45 4.02
C LEU A 51 -3.95 7.70 4.79
N PHE A 52 -4.11 8.89 4.22
CA PHE A 52 -3.52 10.12 4.77
C PHE A 52 -4.55 11.12 5.33
N ALA A 53 -5.84 11.00 4.98
CA ALA A 53 -6.87 11.96 5.40
C ALA A 53 -6.96 12.10 6.92
N HIS A 54 -6.82 11.01 7.66
CA HIS A 54 -6.88 11.07 9.12
C HIS A 54 -5.75 11.92 9.72
N LEU A 55 -4.55 11.94 9.15
CA LEU A 55 -3.44 12.80 9.59
C LEU A 55 -3.81 14.27 9.43
N VAL A 56 -4.31 14.65 8.25
CA VAL A 56 -4.69 16.03 7.96
C VAL A 56 -5.84 16.51 8.87
N ILE A 57 -6.84 15.65 9.09
CA ILE A 57 -7.98 15.96 9.96
C ILE A 57 -7.51 16.16 11.42
N ILE A 58 -6.63 15.30 11.90
CA ILE A 58 -6.11 15.39 13.27
C ILE A 58 -5.21 16.62 13.45
N TRP A 59 -4.37 16.95 12.46
CA TRP A 59 -3.51 18.14 12.53
C TRP A 59 -4.32 19.45 12.48
N ALA A 60 -5.43 19.47 11.75
CA ALA A 60 -6.36 20.60 11.73
C ALA A 60 -7.30 20.65 12.96
N GLY A 61 -7.33 19.57 13.73
CA GLY A 61 -8.19 19.42 14.90
C GLY A 61 -7.61 20.03 16.20
N PRO A 62 -8.34 19.88 17.31
CA PRO A 62 -7.97 20.49 18.59
C PRO A 62 -6.71 19.91 19.24
N ILE A 63 -6.26 18.74 18.82
CA ILE A 63 -5.02 18.10 19.31
C ILE A 63 -3.80 18.35 18.41
N GLY A 64 -4.02 19.03 17.27
CA GLY A 64 -2.94 19.47 16.39
C GLY A 64 -2.14 20.59 17.04
N VAL A 65 -0.83 20.49 16.97
CA VAL A 65 0.11 21.48 17.49
C VAL A 65 0.91 22.07 16.33
N GLN A 66 0.93 23.38 16.21
CA GLN A 66 1.79 24.05 15.25
C GLN A 66 3.25 23.93 15.72
N VAL A 67 4.07 23.28 14.93
CA VAL A 67 5.51 23.11 15.22
C VAL A 67 6.29 24.35 14.79
N LYS A 68 6.14 24.73 13.51
CA LYS A 68 6.77 25.95 12.96
C LYS A 68 6.17 26.28 11.59
N GLY A 69 5.72 27.53 11.38
CA GLY A 69 5.17 27.97 10.10
C GLY A 69 3.94 27.15 9.69
N LEU A 70 4.01 26.50 8.54
CA LEU A 70 2.94 25.63 8.02
C LEU A 70 3.04 24.17 8.51
N PHE A 71 4.01 23.85 9.36
CA PHE A 71 4.18 22.49 9.86
C PHE A 71 3.36 22.30 11.13
N TYR A 72 2.41 21.37 11.04
CA TYR A 72 1.59 20.89 12.15
C TYR A 72 1.96 19.44 12.48
N GLY A 73 1.68 19.03 13.68
CA GLY A 73 1.85 17.64 14.13
C GLY A 73 0.93 17.37 15.30
N ALA A 74 0.67 16.10 15.55
CA ALA A 74 -0.09 15.64 16.71
C ALA A 74 0.64 14.45 17.34
N PRO A 75 1.66 14.65 18.19
CA PRO A 75 2.50 13.56 18.70
C PRO A 75 1.73 12.41 19.32
N TYR A 76 0.61 12.72 20.02
CA TYR A 76 -0.25 11.70 20.63
C TYR A 76 -0.97 10.80 19.63
N HIS A 77 -1.08 11.24 18.38
CA HIS A 77 -1.66 10.46 17.27
C HIS A 77 -0.59 9.97 16.30
N ASP A 78 0.39 10.83 15.95
CA ASP A 78 1.34 10.54 14.87
C ASP A 78 2.31 9.42 15.23
N VAL A 79 2.72 9.33 16.53
CA VAL A 79 3.60 8.24 17.00
C VAL A 79 2.88 6.89 16.96
N PRO A 80 1.67 6.74 17.55
CA PRO A 80 0.87 5.53 17.37
C PRO A 80 0.59 5.19 15.90
N ALA A 81 0.30 6.20 15.07
CA ALA A 81 0.02 6.00 13.65
C ALA A 81 1.22 5.42 12.90
N LEU A 82 2.42 5.95 13.15
CA LEU A 82 3.65 5.45 12.54
C LEU A 82 3.89 3.97 12.90
N ILE A 83 3.73 3.61 14.17
CA ILE A 83 3.96 2.24 14.64
C ILE A 83 2.88 1.30 14.07
N ALA A 84 1.61 1.72 14.09
CA ALA A 84 0.51 0.95 13.52
C ALA A 84 0.70 0.75 12.01
N PHE A 85 1.18 1.76 11.28
CA PHE A 85 1.48 1.67 9.86
C PHE A 85 2.52 0.58 9.53
N LEU A 86 3.48 0.33 10.40
CA LEU A 86 4.47 -0.73 10.19
C LEU A 86 3.84 -2.13 10.10
N THR A 87 2.65 -2.33 10.64
CA THR A 87 1.93 -3.61 10.53
C THR A 87 1.53 -3.95 9.09
N ILE A 88 1.38 -2.94 8.21
CA ILE A 88 1.09 -3.13 6.79
C ILE A 88 2.24 -3.84 6.07
N LEU A 89 3.48 -3.63 6.50
CA LEU A 89 4.65 -4.23 5.86
C LEU A 89 4.55 -5.75 5.76
N VAL A 90 3.95 -6.39 6.76
CA VAL A 90 3.75 -7.84 6.76
C VAL A 90 2.89 -8.27 5.58
N THR A 91 1.77 -7.60 5.34
CA THR A 91 0.90 -7.88 4.20
C THR A 91 1.58 -7.53 2.88
N SER A 92 2.22 -6.39 2.78
CA SER A 92 2.90 -5.97 1.56
C SER A 92 3.98 -6.95 1.13
N VAL A 93 4.83 -7.38 2.06
CA VAL A 93 5.88 -8.38 1.77
C VAL A 93 5.27 -9.73 1.40
N ASN A 94 4.28 -10.20 2.18
CA ASN A 94 3.61 -11.47 1.88
C ASN A 94 2.92 -11.44 0.51
N PHE A 95 2.26 -10.33 0.16
CA PHE A 95 1.57 -10.18 -1.11
C PHE A 95 2.56 -10.25 -2.28
N VAL A 96 3.66 -9.48 -2.23
CA VAL A 96 4.69 -9.51 -3.27
C VAL A 96 5.26 -10.92 -3.44
N VAL A 97 5.61 -11.59 -2.34
CA VAL A 97 6.13 -12.96 -2.40
C VAL A 97 5.08 -13.93 -2.97
N SER A 98 3.82 -13.83 -2.56
CA SER A 98 2.74 -14.66 -3.08
C SER A 98 2.51 -14.47 -4.57
N VAL A 99 2.52 -13.22 -5.04
CA VAL A 99 2.36 -12.91 -6.45
C VAL A 99 3.51 -13.48 -7.28
N GLU A 100 4.75 -13.24 -6.86
CA GLU A 100 5.94 -13.68 -7.62
C GLU A 100 6.10 -15.21 -7.61
N VAL A 101 5.88 -15.86 -6.48
CA VAL A 101 6.20 -17.29 -6.32
C VAL A 101 5.02 -18.17 -6.74
N ASN A 102 3.79 -17.81 -6.40
CA ASN A 102 2.64 -18.69 -6.58
C ASN A 102 1.73 -18.27 -7.74
N PHE A 103 1.47 -16.98 -7.91
CA PHE A 103 0.54 -16.49 -8.92
C PHE A 103 1.21 -16.30 -10.28
N TYR A 104 2.37 -15.67 -10.35
CA TYR A 104 3.05 -15.34 -11.61
C TYR A 104 3.33 -16.56 -12.50
N PRO A 105 3.77 -17.73 -11.99
CA PRO A 105 3.92 -18.92 -12.83
C PRO A 105 2.59 -19.34 -13.50
N ARG A 106 1.47 -19.34 -12.76
CA ARG A 106 0.15 -19.68 -13.31
C ARG A 106 -0.35 -18.67 -14.33
N TYR A 107 -0.11 -17.39 -14.06
CA TYR A 107 -0.37 -16.32 -15.01
C TYR A 107 0.43 -16.51 -16.31
N ARG A 108 1.71 -16.81 -16.21
CA ARG A 108 2.56 -17.06 -17.37
C ARG A 108 2.11 -18.29 -18.16
N ASP A 109 1.77 -19.39 -17.48
CA ASP A 109 1.30 -20.62 -18.11
C ASP A 109 0.00 -20.36 -18.88
N TYR A 110 -0.95 -19.64 -18.29
CA TYR A 110 -2.19 -19.24 -18.94
C TYR A 110 -1.94 -18.40 -20.23
N TYR A 111 -1.10 -17.37 -20.15
CA TYR A 111 -0.82 -16.52 -21.32
C TYR A 111 0.06 -17.23 -22.38
N SER A 112 0.91 -18.17 -22.00
CA SER A 112 1.68 -18.93 -22.99
C SER A 112 0.77 -19.77 -23.89
N LEU A 113 -0.31 -20.35 -23.36
CA LEU A 113 -1.29 -21.07 -24.16
C LEU A 113 -1.97 -20.21 -25.21
N PHE A 114 -2.22 -18.94 -24.94
CA PHE A 114 -2.72 -18.01 -25.94
C PHE A 114 -1.71 -17.71 -27.04
N ASN A 115 -0.46 -17.49 -26.65
CA ASN A 115 0.58 -17.09 -27.60
C ASN A 115 1.08 -18.27 -28.46
N ASP A 116 1.09 -19.48 -27.90
CA ASP A 116 1.63 -20.68 -28.55
C ASP A 116 0.55 -21.54 -29.25
N GLY A 117 -0.72 -21.04 -29.29
CA GLY A 117 -1.81 -21.70 -29.99
C GLY A 117 -2.37 -22.93 -29.26
N GLY A 118 -2.52 -22.84 -27.94
CA GLY A 118 -3.10 -23.89 -27.12
C GLY A 118 -4.56 -24.21 -27.45
N VAL A 119 -5.00 -25.41 -27.09
CA VAL A 119 -6.39 -25.85 -27.25
C VAL A 119 -7.30 -25.09 -26.27
N VAL A 120 -8.50 -24.72 -26.70
CA VAL A 120 -9.47 -23.96 -25.89
C VAL A 120 -9.73 -24.62 -24.53
N GLY A 121 -9.79 -25.97 -24.48
CA GLY A 121 -9.98 -26.71 -23.23
C GLY A 121 -8.84 -26.49 -22.23
N ASP A 122 -7.60 -26.46 -22.69
CA ASP A 122 -6.43 -26.24 -21.83
C ASP A 122 -6.37 -24.80 -21.33
N ILE A 123 -6.80 -23.84 -22.17
CA ILE A 123 -6.88 -22.41 -21.78
C ILE A 123 -7.89 -22.23 -20.64
N VAL A 124 -9.07 -22.84 -20.71
CA VAL A 124 -10.09 -22.76 -19.64
C VAL A 124 -9.58 -23.36 -18.35
N VAL A 125 -8.92 -24.52 -18.40
CA VAL A 125 -8.34 -25.16 -17.21
C VAL A 125 -7.25 -24.26 -16.58
N ALA A 126 -6.37 -23.70 -17.41
CA ALA A 126 -5.31 -22.80 -16.92
C ALA A 126 -5.87 -21.49 -16.31
N GLU A 127 -6.98 -20.96 -16.86
CA GLU A 127 -7.69 -19.82 -16.29
C GLU A 127 -8.26 -20.15 -14.90
N GLU A 128 -8.93 -21.28 -14.74
CA GLU A 128 -9.47 -21.73 -13.45
C GLU A 128 -8.35 -21.93 -12.41
N GLU A 129 -7.23 -22.54 -12.80
CA GLU A 129 -6.07 -22.70 -11.91
C GLU A 129 -5.46 -21.36 -11.50
N MET A 130 -5.33 -20.42 -12.41
CA MET A 130 -4.82 -19.08 -12.15
C MET A 130 -5.74 -18.33 -11.18
N LEU A 131 -7.05 -18.30 -11.44
CA LEU A 131 -8.03 -17.63 -10.58
C LEU A 131 -8.15 -18.27 -9.20
N SER A 132 -8.14 -19.62 -9.14
CA SER A 132 -8.18 -20.32 -7.85
C SER A 132 -6.94 -20.04 -7.00
N THR A 133 -5.76 -19.97 -7.64
CA THR A 133 -4.52 -19.61 -6.98
C THR A 133 -4.57 -18.16 -6.48
N LEU A 134 -5.02 -17.22 -7.29
CA LEU A 134 -5.20 -15.83 -6.87
C LEU A 134 -6.10 -15.71 -5.65
N ASN A 135 -7.28 -16.30 -5.70
CA ASN A 135 -8.24 -16.26 -4.60
C ASN A 135 -7.68 -16.88 -3.31
N ARG A 136 -6.94 -17.99 -3.44
CA ARG A 136 -6.27 -18.63 -2.31
C ARG A 136 -5.23 -17.72 -1.68
N GLU A 137 -4.35 -17.12 -2.48
CA GLU A 137 -3.29 -16.24 -1.99
C GLU A 137 -3.85 -14.96 -1.35
N LEU A 138 -4.90 -14.35 -1.94
CA LEU A 138 -5.59 -13.21 -1.33
C LEU A 138 -6.18 -13.55 0.04
N ARG A 139 -6.84 -14.71 0.15
CA ARG A 139 -7.39 -15.17 1.46
C ARG A 139 -6.28 -15.40 2.48
N PHE A 140 -5.15 -16.00 2.09
CA PHE A 140 -4.02 -16.19 2.99
C PHE A 140 -3.38 -14.86 3.41
N CYS A 141 -3.25 -13.90 2.51
CA CYS A 141 -2.78 -12.56 2.86
C CYS A 141 -3.71 -11.88 3.86
N ALA A 142 -5.03 -11.94 3.65
CA ALA A 142 -6.02 -11.38 4.54
C ALA A 142 -5.99 -12.04 5.94
N LEU A 143 -5.92 -13.37 5.99
CA LEU A 143 -5.83 -14.11 7.26
C LEU A 143 -4.54 -13.81 8.04
N LYS A 144 -3.41 -13.73 7.34
CA LYS A 144 -2.12 -13.35 7.95
C LYS A 144 -2.18 -11.94 8.53
N GLN A 145 -2.75 -10.97 7.79
CA GLN A 145 -2.91 -9.61 8.27
C GLN A 145 -3.83 -9.56 9.50
N LEU A 146 -4.95 -10.26 9.47
CA LEU A 146 -5.85 -10.34 10.61
C LEU A 146 -5.14 -10.89 11.85
N PHE A 147 -4.38 -11.97 11.68
CA PHE A 147 -3.60 -12.56 12.77
C PHE A 147 -2.55 -11.59 13.32
N VAL A 148 -1.78 -10.93 12.43
CA VAL A 148 -0.76 -9.96 12.84
C VAL A 148 -1.41 -8.78 13.57
N THR A 149 -2.51 -8.23 13.04
CA THR A 149 -3.24 -7.14 13.69
C THR A 149 -3.72 -7.53 15.08
N ALA A 150 -4.31 -8.72 15.24
CA ALA A 150 -4.76 -9.23 16.53
C ALA A 150 -3.59 -9.46 17.50
N ALA A 151 -2.49 -10.05 17.04
CA ALA A 151 -1.30 -10.29 17.84
C ALA A 151 -0.67 -8.97 18.32
N VAL A 152 -0.52 -7.99 17.42
CA VAL A 152 0.06 -6.68 17.75
C VAL A 152 -0.80 -5.94 18.77
N ILE A 153 -2.13 -5.94 18.61
CA ILE A 153 -3.06 -5.32 19.56
C ILE A 153 -2.99 -6.04 20.93
N SER A 154 -2.87 -7.36 20.94
CA SER A 154 -2.80 -8.13 22.17
C SER A 154 -1.49 -7.90 22.96
N LEU A 155 -0.40 -7.65 22.25
CA LEU A 155 0.93 -7.45 22.86
C LEU A 155 1.26 -5.98 23.10
N GLU A 156 0.43 -5.04 22.61
CA GLU A 156 0.75 -3.61 22.59
C GLU A 156 1.12 -3.05 23.95
N THR A 157 0.31 -3.35 24.97
CA THR A 157 0.52 -2.80 26.33
C THR A 157 1.85 -3.23 26.92
N THR A 158 2.25 -4.48 26.66
CA THR A 158 3.54 -5.01 27.16
C THR A 158 4.71 -4.42 26.37
N VAL A 159 4.62 -4.40 25.05
CA VAL A 159 5.71 -3.98 24.17
C VAL A 159 5.89 -2.45 24.19
N LEU A 160 4.79 -1.70 24.02
CA LEU A 160 4.88 -0.23 23.92
C LEU A 160 5.17 0.43 25.25
N SER A 161 4.74 -0.18 26.37
CA SER A 161 5.10 0.31 27.72
C SER A 161 6.59 0.08 28.05
N ALA A 162 7.22 -0.93 27.45
CA ALA A 162 8.65 -1.18 27.63
C ALA A 162 9.53 -0.23 26.80
N LEU A 163 8.97 0.42 25.77
CA LEU A 163 9.70 1.35 24.94
C LEU A 163 9.64 2.78 25.54
N PRO A 164 10.75 3.56 25.49
CA PRO A 164 10.79 4.93 26.01
C PRO A 164 10.06 5.94 25.10
N LEU A 165 8.86 5.61 24.66
CA LEU A 165 8.06 6.43 23.73
C LEU A 165 7.01 7.27 24.43
N GLY A 166 6.87 7.17 25.77
CA GLY A 166 5.92 7.94 26.54
C GLY A 166 4.46 7.62 26.25
N PHE A 167 4.14 6.37 25.90
CA PHE A 167 2.78 5.94 25.62
C PHE A 167 1.85 6.16 26.81
N ASN A 168 0.71 6.80 26.57
CA ASN A 168 -0.37 7.00 27.52
C ASN A 168 -1.66 6.29 27.04
N ASN A 169 -2.68 6.26 27.89
CA ASN A 169 -3.94 5.56 27.58
C ASN A 169 -4.62 6.08 26.28
N LEU A 170 -4.47 7.37 25.98
CA LEU A 170 -5.02 7.96 24.75
C LEU A 170 -4.28 7.41 23.50
N MET A 171 -2.94 7.33 23.57
CA MET A 171 -2.11 6.81 22.50
C MET A 171 -2.39 5.32 22.24
N HIS A 172 -2.63 4.52 23.29
CA HIS A 172 -3.06 3.13 23.16
C HIS A 172 -4.40 3.02 22.42
N GLY A 173 -5.36 3.92 22.73
CA GLY A 173 -6.64 3.97 22.03
C GLY A 173 -6.47 4.27 20.52
N TYR A 174 -5.68 5.27 20.17
CA TYR A 174 -5.36 5.58 18.77
C TYR A 174 -4.64 4.41 18.08
N PHE A 175 -3.68 3.81 18.75
CA PHE A 175 -2.92 2.69 18.19
C PHE A 175 -3.83 1.52 17.80
N ARG A 176 -4.74 1.09 18.67
CA ARG A 176 -5.69 0.01 18.39
C ARG A 176 -6.58 0.32 17.20
N ALA A 177 -7.19 1.50 17.21
CA ALA A 177 -8.05 1.94 16.11
C ALA A 177 -7.31 1.97 14.77
N LEU A 178 -6.08 2.51 14.77
CA LEU A 178 -5.24 2.61 13.58
C LEU A 178 -4.73 1.24 13.10
N CYS A 179 -4.37 0.31 14.00
CA CYS A 179 -3.99 -1.05 13.60
C CYS A 179 -5.13 -1.77 12.88
N VAL A 180 -6.37 -1.62 13.34
CA VAL A 180 -7.54 -2.17 12.64
C VAL A 180 -7.75 -1.48 11.31
N GLY A 181 -7.72 -0.14 11.28
CA GLY A 181 -7.91 0.65 10.06
C GLY A 181 -6.86 0.33 8.99
N TYR A 182 -5.60 0.30 9.38
CA TYR A 182 -4.50 -0.05 8.47
C TYR A 182 -4.53 -1.53 8.04
N GLY A 183 -4.95 -2.43 8.93
CA GLY A 183 -5.15 -3.83 8.57
C GLY A 183 -6.21 -4.01 7.48
N LEU A 184 -7.35 -3.33 7.61
CA LEU A 184 -8.41 -3.32 6.58
C LEU A 184 -7.93 -2.66 5.29
N TYR A 185 -7.22 -1.54 5.39
CA TYR A 185 -6.60 -0.86 4.26
C TYR A 185 -5.65 -1.78 3.51
N ALA A 186 -4.75 -2.48 4.23
CA ALA A 186 -3.77 -3.38 3.61
C ALA A 186 -4.44 -4.50 2.84
N VAL A 187 -5.47 -5.13 3.41
CA VAL A 187 -6.25 -6.18 2.73
C VAL A 187 -7.00 -5.60 1.52
N GLY A 188 -7.66 -4.45 1.68
CA GLY A 188 -8.35 -3.79 0.57
C GLY A 188 -7.42 -3.46 -0.60
N ASN A 189 -6.21 -2.97 -0.30
CA ASN A 189 -5.22 -2.63 -1.32
C ASN A 189 -4.64 -3.84 -2.06
N THR A 190 -4.74 -5.06 -1.51
CA THR A 190 -4.32 -6.29 -2.22
C THR A 190 -5.39 -6.81 -3.19
N VAL A 191 -6.62 -6.32 -3.10
CA VAL A 191 -7.75 -6.72 -3.96
C VAL A 191 -7.94 -5.76 -5.13
N LEU A 192 -7.44 -4.54 -5.00
CA LEU A 192 -7.47 -3.49 -6.04
C LEU A 192 -6.38 -3.70 -7.08
#